data_15d46e85aa18fb7d908d5f8fd1948473
#
_entry.id   15d46e85aa18fb7d908d5f8fd1948473
#
_cell.length_a   1.000
_cell.length_b   1.000
_cell.length_c   1.000
_cell.angle_alpha   90.00
_cell.angle_beta   90.00
_cell.angle_gamma   90.00
#
_symmetry.space_group_name_H-M   'P 1'
#
loop_
_entity.id
_entity.type
_entity.pdbx_description
1 polymer ?
#
loop_
_entity_poly.entity_id
_entity_poly.type
_entity_poly.pdbx_seq_one_letter_code
_entity_poly.pdbx_strand_id
1 'polypeptide(L)' 'MNFPDIEVVSAKVHEAWIASKLAQGVISRKSEVGEELMVEYDLLSEAAKDLDRNTVKAVYAAINQLV' A
#
# COMPACT_ATOMS: atom_id res chain seq x y z
N MET A 1 3.49 22.08 1.33
CA MET A 1 4.05 21.06 2.22
C MET A 1 4.79 20.00 1.40
N ASN A 2 5.99 19.65 1.83
CA ASN A 2 6.76 18.60 1.17
C ASN A 2 6.43 17.24 1.81
N PHE A 3 6.03 16.29 0.97
CA PHE A 3 5.74 14.94 1.43
C PHE A 3 6.93 14.02 1.12
N PRO A 4 7.10 12.96 1.91
CA PRO A 4 8.07 11.92 1.58
C PRO A 4 7.77 11.28 0.22
N ASP A 5 8.77 10.62 -0.34
CA ASP A 5 8.66 9.90 -1.60
C ASP A 5 7.52 8.87 -1.55
N ILE A 6 6.69 8.85 -2.59
CA ILE A 6 5.53 7.96 -2.67
C ILE A 6 5.94 6.48 -2.58
N GLU A 7 7.03 6.07 -3.22
CA GLU A 7 7.47 4.67 -3.18
C GLU A 7 7.84 4.23 -1.77
N VAL A 8 8.56 5.07 -1.02
CA VAL A 8 8.96 4.78 0.36
C VAL A 8 7.72 4.65 1.24
N VAL A 9 6.78 5.58 1.12
CA VAL A 9 5.57 5.57 1.95
C VAL A 9 4.65 4.43 1.55
N SER A 10 4.52 4.15 0.25
CA SER A 10 3.70 3.03 -0.22
C SER A 10 4.19 1.69 0.32
N ALA A 11 5.51 1.49 0.36
CA ALA A 11 6.09 0.28 0.95
C ALA A 11 5.75 0.17 2.44
N LYS A 12 5.80 1.27 3.18
CA LYS A 12 5.44 1.29 4.60
C LYS A 12 3.95 1.04 4.82
N VAL A 13 3.10 1.61 3.99
CA VAL A 13 1.65 1.36 4.03
C VAL A 13 1.37 -0.12 3.78
N HIS A 14 2.05 -0.71 2.81
CA HIS A 14 1.89 -2.12 2.50
C HIS A 14 2.32 -3.01 3.67
N GLU A 15 3.47 -2.71 4.29
CA GLU A 15 3.93 -3.40 5.50
C GLU A 15 2.88 -3.38 6.61
N ALA A 16 2.32 -2.20 6.87
CA ALA A 16 1.30 -2.03 7.89
C ALA A 16 0.04 -2.83 7.57
N TRP A 17 -0.35 -2.86 6.29
CA TRP A 17 -1.50 -3.63 5.84
C TRP A 17 -1.28 -5.13 6.07
N ILE A 18 -0.10 -5.67 5.72
CA ILE A 18 0.25 -7.07 5.97
C ILE A 18 0.18 -7.38 7.46
N ALA A 19 0.79 -6.54 8.29
CA ALA A 19 0.77 -6.72 9.75
C ALA A 19 -0.66 -6.78 10.29
N SER A 20 -1.53 -5.90 9.80
CA SER A 20 -2.94 -5.88 10.18
C SER A 20 -3.65 -7.17 9.78
N LYS A 21 -3.40 -7.67 8.56
CA LYS A 21 -4.01 -8.92 8.09
C LYS A 21 -3.53 -10.12 8.91
N LEU A 22 -2.24 -10.19 9.20
CA LEU A 22 -1.68 -11.26 10.03
C LEU A 22 -2.31 -11.24 11.43
N ALA A 23 -2.50 -10.06 12.01
CA ALA A 23 -3.15 -9.92 13.32
C ALA A 23 -4.59 -10.43 13.31
N GLN A 24 -5.25 -10.41 12.15
CA GLN A 24 -6.61 -10.94 11.96
C GLN A 24 -6.62 -12.44 11.63
N GLY A 25 -5.46 -13.08 11.57
CA GLY A 25 -5.35 -14.49 11.21
C GLY A 25 -5.41 -14.75 9.71
N VAL A 26 -5.29 -13.70 8.89
CA VAL A 26 -5.32 -13.81 7.43
C VAL A 26 -3.89 -14.00 6.93
N ILE A 27 -3.67 -15.06 6.14
CA ILE A 27 -2.32 -15.41 5.65
C ILE A 27 -2.18 -15.25 4.14
N SER A 28 -3.27 -14.94 3.44
CA SER A 28 -3.24 -14.78 1.99
C SER A 28 -4.35 -13.83 1.56
N ARG A 29 -4.03 -12.97 0.60
CA ARG A 29 -5.01 -12.10 -0.07
C ARG A 29 -4.59 -11.99 -1.53
N LYS A 30 -5.45 -12.39 -2.42
CA LYS A 30 -5.17 -12.34 -3.85
C LYS A 30 -5.91 -11.19 -4.51
N SER A 31 -5.28 -10.58 -5.51
CA SER A 31 -5.91 -9.56 -6.34
C SER A 31 -6.94 -10.21 -7.27
N GLU A 32 -7.68 -9.39 -8.01
CA GLU A 32 -8.68 -9.86 -8.98
C GLU A 32 -8.06 -10.75 -10.05
N VAL A 33 -6.76 -10.58 -10.33
CA VAL A 33 -6.04 -11.39 -11.32
C VAL A 33 -5.28 -12.55 -10.70
N GLY A 34 -5.47 -12.79 -9.39
CA GLY A 34 -4.89 -13.96 -8.71
C GLY A 34 -3.48 -13.74 -8.18
N GLU A 35 -2.98 -12.52 -8.17
CA GLU A 35 -1.66 -12.22 -7.61
C GLU A 35 -1.73 -12.21 -6.08
N GLU A 36 -0.79 -12.90 -5.40
CA GLU A 36 -0.71 -12.85 -3.94
C GLU A 36 -0.21 -11.49 -3.49
N LEU A 37 -1.01 -10.79 -2.68
CA LEU A 37 -0.70 -9.44 -2.21
C LEU A 37 0.04 -9.42 -0.86
N MET A 38 0.00 -10.52 -0.11
CA MET A 38 0.67 -10.60 1.20
C MET A 38 2.12 -11.01 1.07
N VAL A 39 2.86 -10.26 0.29
CA VAL A 39 4.30 -10.38 0.08
C VAL A 39 4.91 -8.99 0.22
N GLU A 40 6.24 -8.91 0.33
CA GLU A 40 6.94 -7.63 0.40
C GLU A 40 6.62 -6.75 -0.80
N TYR A 41 6.53 -5.45 -0.57
CA TYR A 41 6.17 -4.47 -1.59
C TYR A 41 7.01 -4.64 -2.86
N ASP A 42 8.34 -4.84 -2.73
CA ASP A 42 9.24 -4.96 -3.86
C ASP A 42 8.95 -6.18 -4.75
N LEU A 43 8.25 -7.19 -4.21
CA LEU A 43 7.88 -8.39 -4.96
C LEU A 43 6.56 -8.26 -5.70
N LEU A 44 5.81 -7.18 -5.48
CA LEU A 44 4.54 -6.95 -6.14
C LEU A 44 4.75 -6.53 -7.59
N SER A 45 3.76 -6.84 -8.44
CA SER A 45 3.70 -6.28 -9.80
C SER A 45 3.49 -4.76 -9.71
N GLU A 46 3.77 -4.05 -10.81
CA GLU A 46 3.52 -2.61 -10.86
C GLU A 46 2.05 -2.29 -10.64
N ALA A 47 1.15 -3.10 -11.19
CA ALA A 47 -0.29 -2.91 -10.99
C ALA A 47 -0.68 -3.05 -9.52
N ALA A 48 -0.12 -4.02 -8.81
CA ALA A 48 -0.38 -4.21 -7.38
C ALA A 48 0.22 -3.07 -6.55
N LYS A 49 1.43 -2.63 -6.89
CA LYS A 49 2.05 -1.47 -6.24
C LYS A 49 1.21 -0.21 -6.39
N ASP A 50 0.55 -0.05 -7.55
CA ASP A 50 -0.30 1.12 -7.79
C ASP A 50 -1.50 1.19 -6.86
N LEU A 51 -1.96 0.07 -6.30
CA LEU A 51 -3.02 0.09 -5.28
C LEU A 51 -2.55 0.91 -4.07
N ASP A 52 -1.35 0.66 -3.59
CA ASP A 52 -0.77 1.39 -2.47
C ASP A 52 -0.41 2.82 -2.86
N ARG A 53 0.18 3.01 -4.04
CA ARG A 53 0.56 4.34 -4.53
C ARG A 53 -0.66 5.26 -4.62
N ASN A 54 -1.76 4.74 -5.14
CA ASN A 54 -2.99 5.53 -5.28
C ASN A 54 -3.59 5.88 -3.92
N THR A 55 -3.51 4.99 -2.96
CA THR A 55 -3.94 5.27 -1.58
C THR A 55 -3.11 6.39 -0.98
N VAL A 56 -1.79 6.33 -1.12
CA VAL A 56 -0.88 7.36 -0.61
C VAL A 56 -1.16 8.71 -1.27
N LYS A 57 -1.35 8.72 -2.59
CA LYS A 57 -1.68 9.95 -3.34
C LYS A 57 -2.98 10.57 -2.84
N ALA A 58 -3.99 9.74 -2.58
CA ALA A 58 -5.28 10.21 -2.06
C ALA A 58 -5.12 10.84 -0.68
N VAL A 59 -4.33 10.22 0.19
CA VAL A 59 -4.04 10.77 1.53
C VAL A 59 -3.31 12.10 1.42
N TYR A 60 -2.29 12.19 0.55
CA TYR A 60 -1.54 13.44 0.35
C TYR A 60 -2.45 14.56 -0.16
N ALA A 61 -3.34 14.24 -1.11
CA ALA A 61 -4.31 15.21 -1.62
C ALA A 61 -5.25 15.69 -0.52
N ALA A 62 -5.72 14.76 0.33
CA ALA A 62 -6.59 15.11 1.45
C ALA A 62 -5.89 16.03 2.43
N ILE A 63 -4.64 15.75 2.77
CA ILE A 63 -3.85 16.59 3.68
C ILE A 63 -3.68 18.00 3.08
N ASN A 64 -3.38 18.09 1.78
CA ASN A 64 -3.24 19.39 1.10
C ASN A 64 -4.53 20.22 1.14
N GLN A 65 -5.69 19.57 1.17
CA GLN A 65 -6.97 20.28 1.27
C GLN A 65 -7.23 20.81 2.68
N LEU A 66 -6.56 20.27 3.69
CA LEU A 66 -6.77 20.62 5.08
C LEU A 66 -5.81 21.69 5.61
N VAL A 67 -4.73 21.97 4.90
CA VAL A 67 -3.68 22.90 5.34
C VAL A 67 -3.72 24.24 4.61
#